data_0baae423d3ce03fd910ea54fd99eda36
#
_entry.id   0baae423d3ce03fd910ea54fd99eda36
#
_cell.length_a   1.000
_cell.length_b   1.000
_cell.length_c   1.000
_cell.angle_alpha   90.00
_cell.angle_beta   90.00
_cell.angle_gamma   90.00
#
_symmetry.space_group_name_H-M   'P 1'
#
loop_
_entity.id
_entity.type
_entity.pdbx_description
1 polymer ?
#
loop_
_entity_poly.entity_id
_entity_poly.type
_entity_poly.pdbx_seq_one_letter_code
_entity_poly.pdbx_strand_id
1 'polypeptide(L)'
;MTVSHDAIVGYMGPMVMPFRVADPRALRDVKAGDVIGFRLRDTSGQIDRIRFLSAGAADSGLTMTPAVSALVKPGEPVPDFTLTDQFGKSVTLSELKGRVVAVTFIYSRCPLPDYCPRMVANFAEVKNRFRERLDRDLTLLTVTFDPKYDTPEVLNAFAKRYAANVPGWHFLSGSSSAIAAVCASFGIEYWPDQGLITHTLQTAVIDRDGRLRASVEGRGYTARQIADLVGSILDPS
;
A
#
# COMPACT_ATOMS: atom_id res chain seq x y z
N MET A 1 -6.09 0.90 17.25
CA MET A 1 -6.39 2.34 17.13
C MET A 1 -5.25 3.03 16.37
N THR A 2 -5.55 4.08 15.61
CA THR A 2 -4.53 4.87 14.92
C THR A 2 -4.17 6.08 15.80
N VAL A 3 -2.89 6.34 15.99
CA VAL A 3 -2.37 7.41 16.84
C VAL A 3 -1.37 8.24 16.05
N SER A 4 -1.54 9.58 16.08
CA SER A 4 -0.45 10.50 15.73
C SER A 4 0.41 10.67 16.97
N HIS A 5 1.67 10.30 16.92
CA HIS A 5 2.54 10.36 18.10
C HIS A 5 3.81 11.16 17.84
N ASP A 6 4.33 11.75 18.90
CA ASP A 6 5.65 12.36 18.89
C ASP A 6 6.76 11.30 18.76
N ALA A 7 7.99 11.76 18.56
CA ALA A 7 9.12 10.85 18.51
C ALA A 7 9.20 9.96 19.76
N ILE A 8 9.24 8.65 19.57
CA ILE A 8 9.53 7.68 20.64
C ILE A 8 11.05 7.49 20.65
N VAL A 9 11.69 8.13 21.65
CA VAL A 9 13.14 8.22 21.72
C VAL A 9 13.80 6.83 21.68
N GLY A 10 14.74 6.66 20.75
CA GLY A 10 15.46 5.40 20.56
C GLY A 10 14.66 4.32 19.81
N TYR A 11 13.43 4.63 19.34
CA TYR A 11 12.58 3.67 18.66
C TYR A 11 12.08 4.18 17.31
N MET A 12 11.34 5.32 17.25
CA MET A 12 10.80 5.85 15.99
C MET A 12 10.56 7.35 16.04
N GLY A 13 10.60 8.00 14.87
CA GLY A 13 10.25 9.41 14.70
C GLY A 13 8.75 9.69 14.86
N PRO A 14 8.34 10.98 14.86
CA PRO A 14 6.93 11.35 14.93
C PRO A 14 6.20 10.88 13.66
N MET A 15 5.05 10.22 13.83
CA MET A 15 4.25 9.71 12.73
C MET A 15 2.83 9.36 13.15
N VAL A 16 2.02 8.97 12.17
CA VAL A 16 0.69 8.40 12.38
C VAL A 16 0.75 6.92 12.06
N MET A 17 0.46 6.06 13.04
CA MET A 17 0.49 4.62 12.83
C MET A 17 -0.58 3.90 13.65
N PRO A 18 -1.00 2.69 13.23
CA PRO A 18 -1.87 1.86 14.02
C PRO A 18 -1.11 1.19 15.18
N PHE A 19 -1.72 1.20 16.35
CA PHE A 19 -1.26 0.47 17.52
C PHE A 19 -2.29 -0.59 17.93
N ARG A 20 -1.79 -1.74 18.38
CA ARG A 20 -2.61 -2.76 19.04
C ARG A 20 -2.77 -2.43 20.51
N VAL A 21 -3.99 -2.27 20.96
CA VAL A 21 -4.28 -1.97 22.37
C VAL A 21 -4.38 -3.28 23.14
N ALA A 22 -3.58 -3.42 24.19
CA ALA A 22 -3.53 -4.64 25.00
C ALA A 22 -4.87 -4.94 25.71
N ASP A 23 -5.54 -3.87 26.20
CA ASP A 23 -6.89 -3.95 26.76
C ASP A 23 -7.79 -2.91 26.10
N PRO A 24 -8.74 -3.33 25.24
CA PRO A 24 -9.68 -2.41 24.59
C PRO A 24 -10.53 -1.58 25.58
N ARG A 25 -10.66 -2.00 26.80
CA ARG A 25 -11.42 -1.25 27.82
C ARG A 25 -10.75 0.07 28.20
N ALA A 26 -9.43 0.16 27.97
CA ALA A 26 -8.68 1.40 28.20
C ALA A 26 -9.05 2.53 27.21
N LEU A 27 -9.85 2.24 26.20
CA LEU A 27 -10.32 3.21 25.20
C LEU A 27 -11.73 3.75 25.46
N ARG A 28 -12.41 3.31 26.54
CA ARG A 28 -13.83 3.65 26.75
C ARG A 28 -14.11 5.14 26.79
N ASP A 29 -13.18 5.91 27.34
CA ASP A 29 -13.32 7.36 27.53
C ASP A 29 -12.45 8.17 26.56
N VAL A 30 -11.79 7.51 25.61
CA VAL A 30 -10.91 8.15 24.62
C VAL A 30 -11.68 8.35 23.32
N LYS A 31 -11.67 9.59 22.82
CA LYS A 31 -12.32 10.00 21.57
C LYS A 31 -11.27 10.30 20.50
N ALA A 32 -11.68 10.26 19.23
CA ALA A 32 -10.83 10.72 18.14
C ALA A 32 -10.46 12.20 18.33
N GLY A 33 -9.18 12.50 18.23
CA GLY A 33 -8.62 13.84 18.48
C GLY A 33 -8.04 14.02 19.89
N ASP A 34 -8.36 13.17 20.85
CA ASP A 34 -7.80 13.29 22.19
C ASP A 34 -6.29 13.02 22.21
N VAL A 35 -5.59 13.76 23.06
CA VAL A 35 -4.18 13.53 23.36
C VAL A 35 -4.07 12.51 24.47
N ILE A 36 -3.35 11.44 24.21
CA ILE A 36 -3.16 10.35 25.15
C ILE A 36 -1.67 10.07 25.40
N GLY A 37 -1.33 9.68 26.61
CA GLY A 37 -0.06 9.04 26.90
C GLY A 37 -0.23 7.52 26.90
N PHE A 38 0.74 6.80 26.40
CA PHE A 38 0.73 5.34 26.40
C PHE A 38 2.13 4.77 26.63
N ARG A 39 2.21 3.50 26.97
CA ARG A 39 3.47 2.76 27.00
C ARG A 39 3.49 1.75 25.86
N LEU A 40 4.55 1.81 25.05
CA LEU A 40 4.84 0.77 24.07
C LEU A 40 5.42 -0.44 24.81
N ARG A 41 4.83 -1.63 24.61
CA ARG A 41 5.27 -2.86 25.33
C ARG A 41 6.50 -3.49 24.72
N ASP A 42 6.55 -3.51 23.40
CA ASP A 42 7.61 -4.16 22.64
C ASP A 42 7.60 -3.67 21.18
N THR A 43 8.44 -4.29 20.37
CA THR A 43 8.57 -4.00 18.93
C THR A 43 7.37 -4.45 18.10
N SER A 44 6.35 -5.09 18.70
CA SER A 44 5.14 -5.55 17.99
C SER A 44 4.09 -4.46 17.77
N GLY A 45 4.35 -3.22 18.24
CA GLY A 45 3.40 -2.12 18.17
C GLY A 45 2.22 -2.26 19.16
N GLN A 46 2.35 -3.12 20.19
CA GLN A 46 1.35 -3.23 21.23
C GLN A 46 1.55 -2.16 22.30
N ILE A 47 0.47 -1.43 22.65
CA ILE A 47 0.45 -0.40 23.68
C ILE A 47 -0.43 -0.77 24.87
N ASP A 48 0.00 -0.33 26.04
CA ASP A 48 -0.77 -0.41 27.27
C ASP A 48 -0.67 0.89 28.10
N ARG A 49 -1.26 0.90 29.30
CA ARG A 49 -1.26 2.05 30.22
C ARG A 49 -1.68 3.35 29.54
N ILE A 50 -2.71 3.28 28.73
CA ILE A 50 -3.26 4.45 28.06
C ILE A 50 -3.81 5.40 29.13
N ARG A 51 -3.40 6.68 29.05
CA ARG A 51 -3.86 7.75 29.92
C ARG A 51 -4.37 8.89 29.07
N PHE A 52 -5.54 9.38 29.38
CA PHE A 52 -6.03 10.64 28.83
C PHE A 52 -5.18 11.78 29.37
N LEU A 53 -4.70 12.67 28.51
CA LEU A 53 -3.91 13.84 28.87
C LEU A 53 -4.72 15.13 28.68
N SER A 54 -5.35 15.30 27.53
CA SER A 54 -6.21 16.44 27.25
C SER A 54 -7.18 16.12 26.12
N ALA A 55 -8.33 16.81 26.11
CA ALA A 55 -9.18 16.83 24.94
C ALA A 55 -8.43 17.55 23.82
N GLY A 56 -8.38 16.93 22.63
CA GLY A 56 -7.82 17.57 21.46
C GLY A 56 -8.66 18.81 21.14
N ALA A 57 -7.99 19.92 20.81
CA ALA A 57 -8.70 21.04 20.22
C ALA A 57 -9.34 20.56 18.92
N ALA A 58 -10.63 20.73 18.80
CA ALA A 58 -11.41 20.34 17.61
C ALA A 58 -11.14 21.29 16.43
N ASP A 59 -9.88 21.74 16.27
CA ASP A 59 -9.53 22.63 15.15
C ASP A 59 -8.01 22.65 14.92
N SER A 60 -7.51 21.66 14.29
CA SER A 60 -6.38 21.80 13.39
C SER A 60 -6.77 21.11 12.10
N GLY A 61 -7.19 21.87 11.10
CA GLY A 61 -7.63 21.63 9.73
C GLY A 61 -7.22 20.35 8.97
N LEU A 62 -6.92 19.30 9.69
CA LEU A 62 -6.94 17.91 9.27
C LEU A 62 -8.32 17.38 9.63
N THR A 63 -9.30 17.68 8.83
CA THR A 63 -10.43 16.79 8.65
C THR A 63 -9.82 15.45 8.24
N MET A 64 -9.37 14.68 9.23
CA MET A 64 -9.39 13.25 9.13
C MET A 64 -10.87 12.90 8.98
N THR A 65 -11.40 13.03 7.78
CA THR A 65 -12.44 12.10 7.38
C THR A 65 -11.87 10.76 7.82
N PRO A 66 -12.55 9.97 8.69
CA PRO A 66 -12.20 8.60 8.81
C PRO A 66 -12.45 8.01 7.42
N ALA A 67 -11.47 8.07 6.56
CA ALA A 67 -11.31 7.03 5.59
C ALA A 67 -10.92 5.81 6.44
N VAL A 68 -11.90 5.25 7.13
CA VAL A 68 -12.03 3.82 7.15
C VAL A 68 -12.27 3.51 5.67
N SER A 69 -11.21 3.57 4.89
CA SER A 69 -11.13 2.81 3.67
C SER A 69 -11.27 1.40 4.16
N ALA A 70 -12.51 0.94 4.18
CA ALA A 70 -12.80 -0.42 4.51
C ALA A 70 -11.91 -1.22 3.57
N LEU A 71 -11.09 -2.09 4.13
CA LEU A 71 -10.32 -3.07 3.36
C LEU A 71 -11.25 -3.63 2.29
N VAL A 72 -10.91 -3.40 1.04
CA VAL A 72 -11.74 -3.83 -0.09
C VAL A 72 -11.76 -5.34 -0.11
N LYS A 73 -12.95 -5.90 -0.12
CA LYS A 73 -13.16 -7.36 -0.15
C LYS A 73 -13.29 -7.84 -1.59
N PRO A 74 -12.96 -9.09 -1.86
CA PRO A 74 -13.23 -9.69 -3.16
C PRO A 74 -14.69 -9.48 -3.60
N GLY A 75 -14.88 -9.01 -4.82
CA GLY A 75 -16.17 -8.62 -5.39
C GLY A 75 -16.57 -7.17 -5.21
N GLU A 76 -15.95 -6.43 -4.28
CA GLU A 76 -16.23 -5.01 -4.07
C GLU A 76 -15.49 -4.12 -5.07
N PRO A 77 -16.04 -2.95 -5.43
CA PRO A 77 -15.34 -1.98 -6.26
C PRO A 77 -14.16 -1.39 -5.49
N VAL A 78 -13.01 -1.31 -6.15
CA VAL A 78 -11.84 -0.62 -5.62
C VAL A 78 -12.07 0.88 -5.69
N PRO A 79 -11.89 1.65 -4.59
CA PRO A 79 -11.97 3.11 -4.61
C PRO A 79 -11.05 3.69 -5.68
N ASP A 80 -11.55 4.69 -6.40
CA ASP A 80 -10.75 5.35 -7.43
C ASP A 80 -9.58 6.10 -6.81
N PHE A 81 -8.47 6.13 -7.53
CA PHE A 81 -7.29 6.89 -7.14
C PHE A 81 -6.56 7.40 -8.38
N THR A 82 -5.85 8.51 -8.21
CA THR A 82 -4.94 9.05 -9.22
C THR A 82 -3.55 9.18 -8.59
N LEU A 83 -2.56 8.55 -9.23
CA LEU A 83 -1.15 8.61 -8.84
C LEU A 83 -0.29 9.00 -10.05
N THR A 84 0.98 9.32 -9.80
CA THR A 84 1.95 9.71 -10.83
C THR A 84 2.87 8.55 -11.15
N ASP A 85 3.05 8.23 -12.42
CA ASP A 85 3.93 7.14 -12.86
C ASP A 85 5.41 7.58 -12.96
N GLN A 86 6.28 6.62 -13.26
CA GLN A 86 7.72 6.81 -13.44
C GLN A 86 8.12 7.74 -14.60
N PHE A 87 7.17 8.18 -15.40
CA PHE A 87 7.36 9.15 -16.49
C PHE A 87 6.75 10.52 -16.16
N GLY A 88 6.23 10.71 -14.95
CA GLY A 88 5.56 11.92 -14.51
C GLY A 88 4.12 12.09 -15.03
N LYS A 89 3.52 11.02 -15.57
CA LYS A 89 2.15 11.03 -16.07
C LYS A 89 1.18 10.59 -14.99
N SER A 90 0.00 11.20 -14.96
CA SER A 90 -1.10 10.75 -14.11
C SER A 90 -1.67 9.43 -14.61
N VAL A 91 -1.92 8.52 -13.68
CA VAL A 91 -2.61 7.24 -13.89
C VAL A 91 -3.78 7.18 -12.94
N THR A 92 -4.99 7.08 -13.47
CA THR A 92 -6.24 7.01 -12.74
C THR A 92 -6.83 5.61 -12.87
N LEU A 93 -7.22 4.97 -11.77
CA LEU A 93 -7.72 3.59 -11.81
C LEU A 93 -8.99 3.48 -12.68
N SER A 94 -9.91 4.45 -12.59
CA SER A 94 -11.15 4.44 -13.39
C SER A 94 -10.90 4.53 -14.90
N GLU A 95 -9.78 5.09 -15.34
CA GLU A 95 -9.38 5.14 -16.75
C GLU A 95 -8.85 3.78 -17.28
N LEU A 96 -8.56 2.86 -16.37
CA LEU A 96 -8.12 1.50 -16.70
C LEU A 96 -9.29 0.49 -16.80
N LYS A 97 -10.54 0.94 -16.66
CA LYS A 97 -11.72 0.08 -16.86
C LYS A 97 -11.69 -0.57 -18.25
N GLY A 98 -12.18 -1.81 -18.31
CA GLY A 98 -12.06 -2.67 -19.47
C GLY A 98 -10.78 -3.52 -19.51
N ARG A 99 -9.80 -3.19 -18.66
CA ARG A 99 -8.56 -3.97 -18.50
C ARG A 99 -8.56 -4.69 -17.17
N VAL A 100 -7.89 -5.83 -17.12
CA VAL A 100 -7.49 -6.45 -15.85
C VAL A 100 -6.30 -5.68 -15.29
N VAL A 101 -6.32 -5.36 -14.01
CA VAL A 101 -5.24 -4.62 -13.35
C VAL A 101 -4.64 -5.47 -12.25
N ALA A 102 -3.35 -5.77 -12.34
CA ALA A 102 -2.61 -6.39 -11.24
C ALA A 102 -1.82 -5.32 -10.49
N VAL A 103 -1.95 -5.29 -9.16
CA VAL A 103 -1.34 -4.27 -8.29
C VAL A 103 -0.42 -4.95 -7.27
N THR A 104 0.79 -4.44 -7.11
CA THR A 104 1.71 -4.81 -6.03
C THR A 104 2.30 -3.57 -5.36
N PHE A 105 2.80 -3.73 -4.14
CA PHE A 105 3.28 -2.64 -3.30
C PHE A 105 4.73 -2.85 -2.92
N ILE A 106 5.54 -1.81 -3.05
CA ILE A 106 7.00 -1.87 -2.82
C ILE A 106 7.54 -0.56 -2.25
N TYR A 107 8.83 -0.56 -1.91
CA TYR A 107 9.68 0.63 -1.91
C TYR A 107 11.03 0.30 -2.57
N SER A 108 11.59 1.25 -3.32
CA SER A 108 12.73 0.98 -4.23
C SER A 108 14.02 0.63 -3.52
N ARG A 109 14.21 1.10 -2.27
CA ARG A 109 15.41 0.85 -1.44
C ARG A 109 15.29 -0.38 -0.53
N CYS A 110 14.31 -1.24 -0.72
CA CYS A 110 14.19 -2.48 0.05
C CYS A 110 15.44 -3.35 -0.14
N PRO A 111 16.20 -3.66 0.92
CA PRO A 111 17.44 -4.43 0.81
C PRO A 111 17.20 -5.94 0.78
N LEU A 112 15.97 -6.37 1.01
CA LEU A 112 15.63 -7.78 1.16
C LEU A 112 15.19 -8.38 -0.18
N PRO A 113 16.01 -9.28 -0.79
CA PRO A 113 15.74 -9.79 -2.13
C PRO A 113 14.42 -10.56 -2.24
N ASP A 114 14.01 -11.21 -1.16
CA ASP A 114 12.78 -12.01 -1.09
C ASP A 114 11.50 -11.18 -0.84
N TYR A 115 11.60 -9.86 -0.76
CA TYR A 115 10.49 -8.93 -0.52
C TYR A 115 10.17 -8.12 -1.78
N CYS A 116 10.33 -6.80 -1.73
CA CYS A 116 10.00 -5.93 -2.86
C CYS A 116 10.67 -6.33 -4.17
N PRO A 117 11.98 -6.67 -4.22
CA PRO A 117 12.60 -7.13 -5.46
C PRO A 117 11.92 -8.36 -6.05
N ARG A 118 11.52 -9.34 -5.21
CA ARG A 118 10.80 -10.53 -5.65
C ARG A 118 9.41 -10.20 -6.20
N MET A 119 8.67 -9.26 -5.58
CA MET A 119 7.36 -8.84 -6.08
C MET A 119 7.46 -8.28 -7.49
N VAL A 120 8.46 -7.43 -7.74
CA VAL A 120 8.71 -6.86 -9.08
C VAL A 120 9.18 -7.93 -10.06
N ALA A 121 10.03 -8.86 -9.63
CA ALA A 121 10.46 -9.98 -10.48
C ALA A 121 9.27 -10.88 -10.87
N ASN A 122 8.34 -11.15 -9.96
CA ASN A 122 7.11 -11.87 -10.26
C ASN A 122 6.27 -11.14 -11.33
N PHE A 123 6.17 -9.80 -11.24
CA PHE A 123 5.48 -9.00 -12.25
C PHE A 123 6.20 -8.98 -13.59
N ALA A 124 7.54 -9.06 -13.61
CA ALA A 124 8.30 -9.20 -14.84
C ALA A 124 7.95 -10.51 -15.59
N GLU A 125 7.72 -11.60 -14.85
CA GLU A 125 7.24 -12.87 -15.46
C GLU A 125 5.80 -12.76 -15.95
N VAL A 126 4.91 -12.10 -15.21
CA VAL A 126 3.53 -11.81 -15.69
C VAL A 126 3.59 -11.00 -16.98
N LYS A 127 4.40 -9.93 -17.02
CA LYS A 127 4.64 -9.13 -18.23
C LYS A 127 5.12 -10.02 -19.40
N ASN A 128 6.08 -10.92 -19.19
CA ASN A 128 6.63 -11.77 -20.23
C ASN A 128 5.57 -12.73 -20.80
N ARG A 129 4.78 -13.34 -19.92
CA ARG A 129 3.71 -14.27 -20.28
C ARG A 129 2.58 -13.60 -21.07
N PHE A 130 2.22 -12.37 -20.70
CA PHE A 130 1.10 -11.63 -21.29
C PHE A 130 1.54 -10.43 -22.11
N ARG A 131 2.71 -10.47 -22.72
CA ARG A 131 3.31 -9.33 -23.42
C ARG A 131 2.39 -8.74 -24.51
N GLU A 132 1.67 -9.55 -25.24
CA GLU A 132 0.75 -9.11 -26.29
C GLU A 132 -0.58 -8.55 -25.74
N ARG A 133 -0.88 -8.80 -24.47
CA ARG A 133 -2.08 -8.32 -23.76
C ARG A 133 -1.79 -7.07 -22.95
N LEU A 134 -0.52 -6.79 -22.66
CA LEU A 134 -0.10 -5.65 -21.84
C LEU A 134 -0.47 -4.34 -22.55
N ASP A 135 -0.94 -3.35 -21.79
CA ASP A 135 -1.50 -2.06 -22.23
C ASP A 135 -2.78 -2.13 -23.08
N ARG A 136 -3.21 -3.31 -23.47
CA ARG A 136 -4.48 -3.52 -24.18
C ARG A 136 -5.55 -4.11 -23.27
N ASP A 137 -5.29 -5.25 -22.66
CA ASP A 137 -6.21 -6.00 -21.82
C ASP A 137 -5.74 -6.13 -20.36
N LEU A 138 -4.44 -5.92 -20.13
CA LEU A 138 -3.76 -6.03 -18.83
C LEU A 138 -2.94 -4.79 -18.55
N THR A 139 -3.03 -4.28 -17.33
CA THR A 139 -2.14 -3.24 -16.80
C THR A 139 -1.51 -3.71 -15.50
N LEU A 140 -0.22 -3.47 -15.32
CA LEU A 140 0.52 -3.75 -14.11
C LEU A 140 0.80 -2.44 -13.37
N LEU A 141 0.45 -2.41 -12.08
CA LEU A 141 0.70 -1.27 -11.21
C LEU A 141 1.64 -1.70 -10.08
N THR A 142 2.73 -1.00 -9.92
CA THR A 142 3.66 -1.15 -8.80
C THR A 142 3.63 0.14 -8.01
N VAL A 143 2.97 0.14 -6.86
CA VAL A 143 2.75 1.34 -6.03
C VAL A 143 3.82 1.40 -4.95
N THR A 144 4.50 2.54 -4.81
CA THR A 144 5.40 2.76 -3.68
C THR A 144 4.65 3.19 -2.43
N PHE A 145 5.12 2.77 -1.26
CA PHE A 145 4.71 3.34 0.03
C PHE A 145 5.80 4.23 0.66
N ASP A 146 6.85 4.60 -0.11
CA ASP A 146 7.89 5.55 0.29
C ASP A 146 7.96 6.76 -0.66
N PRO A 147 6.87 7.51 -0.84
CA PRO A 147 6.78 8.56 -1.86
C PRO A 147 7.75 9.72 -1.64
N LYS A 148 8.29 9.88 -0.44
CA LYS A 148 9.31 10.91 -0.14
C LYS A 148 10.64 10.60 -0.81
N TYR A 149 10.98 9.33 -0.96
CA TYR A 149 12.21 8.88 -1.61
C TYR A 149 11.96 8.47 -3.06
N ASP A 150 10.89 7.73 -3.30
CA ASP A 150 10.54 7.16 -4.59
C ASP A 150 9.87 8.20 -5.49
N THR A 151 10.67 9.17 -5.97
CA THR A 151 10.23 10.12 -7.00
C THR A 151 10.05 9.40 -8.35
N PRO A 152 9.37 10.01 -9.35
CA PRO A 152 9.26 9.44 -10.69
C PRO A 152 10.61 9.03 -11.28
N GLU A 153 11.65 9.83 -11.10
CA GLU A 153 13.01 9.58 -11.60
C GLU A 153 13.63 8.34 -10.92
N VAL A 154 13.46 8.22 -9.60
CA VAL A 154 13.94 7.06 -8.83
C VAL A 154 13.21 5.80 -9.26
N LEU A 155 11.90 5.86 -9.41
CA LEU A 155 11.08 4.74 -9.89
C LEU A 155 11.42 4.36 -11.33
N ASN A 156 11.72 5.34 -12.21
CA ASN A 156 12.17 5.07 -13.57
C ASN A 156 13.50 4.30 -13.58
N ALA A 157 14.47 4.75 -12.78
CA ALA A 157 15.76 4.07 -12.64
C ALA A 157 15.60 2.66 -12.02
N PHE A 158 14.67 2.50 -11.08
CA PHE A 158 14.36 1.21 -10.49
C PHE A 158 13.71 0.27 -11.50
N ALA A 159 12.70 0.71 -12.24
CA ALA A 159 12.00 -0.06 -13.26
C ALA A 159 12.93 -0.59 -14.37
N LYS A 160 13.95 0.18 -14.76
CA LYS A 160 14.96 -0.24 -15.76
C LYS A 160 15.67 -1.53 -15.37
N ARG A 161 15.91 -1.78 -14.07
CA ARG A 161 16.59 -3.00 -13.59
C ARG A 161 15.79 -4.27 -13.90
N TYR A 162 14.48 -4.15 -14.08
CA TYR A 162 13.56 -5.25 -14.36
C TYR A 162 13.06 -5.25 -15.80
N ALA A 163 13.65 -4.43 -16.69
CA ALA A 163 13.14 -4.20 -18.04
C ALA A 163 11.63 -3.88 -18.04
N ALA A 164 11.21 -3.06 -17.06
CA ALA A 164 9.81 -2.77 -16.75
C ALA A 164 9.33 -1.41 -17.33
N ASN A 165 10.21 -0.65 -17.98
CA ASN A 165 9.83 0.58 -18.69
C ASN A 165 9.20 0.22 -20.05
N VAL A 166 8.01 -0.35 -19.98
CA VAL A 166 7.22 -0.79 -21.15
C VAL A 166 5.79 -0.24 -21.00
N PRO A 167 5.05 -0.01 -22.09
CA PRO A 167 3.64 0.34 -22.01
C PRO A 167 2.84 -0.68 -21.17
N GLY A 168 1.90 -0.19 -20.38
CA GLY A 168 1.04 -1.03 -19.54
C GLY A 168 1.69 -1.52 -18.23
N TRP A 169 2.91 -1.08 -17.89
CA TRP A 169 3.47 -1.28 -16.56
C TRP A 169 3.89 0.05 -15.93
N HIS A 170 3.18 0.47 -14.90
CA HIS A 170 3.39 1.74 -14.22
C HIS A 170 3.94 1.54 -12.79
N PHE A 171 4.98 2.29 -12.46
CA PHE A 171 5.52 2.41 -11.11
C PHE A 171 5.01 3.74 -10.54
N LEU A 172 4.14 3.66 -9.55
CA LEU A 172 3.32 4.78 -9.11
C LEU A 172 3.80 5.37 -7.78
N SER A 173 3.88 6.69 -7.76
CA SER A 173 4.12 7.50 -6.57
C SER A 173 3.07 8.61 -6.47
N GLY A 174 3.10 9.40 -5.40
CA GLY A 174 2.15 10.48 -5.21
C GLY A 174 2.32 11.20 -3.89
N SER A 175 1.33 11.96 -3.46
CA SER A 175 1.36 12.53 -2.12
C SER A 175 1.29 11.44 -1.06
N SER A 176 1.88 11.68 0.11
CA SER A 176 1.85 10.69 1.21
C SER A 176 0.42 10.32 1.61
N SER A 177 -0.53 11.25 1.54
CA SER A 177 -1.95 10.99 1.83
C SER A 177 -2.62 10.12 0.76
N ALA A 178 -2.35 10.36 -0.52
CA ALA A 178 -2.88 9.53 -1.60
C ALA A 178 -2.34 8.10 -1.53
N ILE A 179 -1.04 7.93 -1.30
CA ILE A 179 -0.42 6.62 -1.12
C ILE A 179 -1.00 5.90 0.10
N ALA A 180 -1.15 6.59 1.24
CA ALA A 180 -1.74 6.01 2.44
C ALA A 180 -3.18 5.53 2.20
N ALA A 181 -4.00 6.29 1.47
CA ALA A 181 -5.36 5.90 1.13
C ALA A 181 -5.40 4.64 0.24
N VAL A 182 -4.56 4.58 -0.80
CA VAL A 182 -4.45 3.40 -1.65
C VAL A 182 -3.97 2.19 -0.86
N CYS A 183 -2.90 2.33 -0.07
CA CYS A 183 -2.39 1.24 0.78
C CYS A 183 -3.46 0.70 1.73
N ALA A 184 -4.22 1.59 2.40
CA ALA A 184 -5.29 1.21 3.31
C ALA A 184 -6.40 0.41 2.60
N SER A 185 -6.77 0.77 1.36
CA SER A 185 -7.77 0.04 0.57
C SER A 185 -7.37 -1.40 0.29
N PHE A 186 -6.08 -1.69 0.21
CA PHE A 186 -5.55 -3.04 -0.03
C PHE A 186 -4.98 -3.71 1.23
N GLY A 187 -5.15 -3.12 2.42
CA GLY A 187 -4.66 -3.70 3.67
C GLY A 187 -3.14 -3.67 3.82
N ILE A 188 -2.47 -2.75 3.12
CA ILE A 188 -1.04 -2.53 3.30
C ILE A 188 -0.83 -1.68 4.55
N GLU A 189 -0.17 -2.27 5.52
CA GLU A 189 0.36 -1.58 6.70
C GLU A 189 1.87 -1.40 6.51
N TYR A 190 2.38 -0.20 6.77
CA TYR A 190 3.81 0.09 6.68
C TYR A 190 4.23 1.15 7.70
N TRP A 191 5.44 1.02 8.22
CA TRP A 191 6.03 1.97 9.16
C TRP A 191 7.55 1.97 9.08
N PRO A 192 8.21 3.11 9.34
CA PRO A 192 9.66 3.19 9.44
C PRO A 192 10.19 2.32 10.58
N ASP A 193 11.27 1.60 10.30
CA ASP A 193 11.95 0.75 11.27
C ASP A 193 13.46 0.74 10.99
N GLN A 194 14.27 1.30 11.89
CA GLN A 194 15.74 1.34 11.83
C GLN A 194 16.31 1.78 10.46
N GLY A 195 15.69 2.81 9.85
CA GLY A 195 16.10 3.32 8.54
C GLY A 195 15.55 2.55 7.33
N LEU A 196 14.83 1.48 7.59
CA LEU A 196 14.05 0.69 6.62
C LEU A 196 12.56 1.00 6.78
N ILE A 197 11.73 0.31 6.01
CA ILE A 197 10.29 0.33 6.16
C ILE A 197 9.83 -1.12 6.36
N THR A 198 9.29 -1.39 7.54
CA THR A 198 8.58 -2.64 7.81
C THR A 198 7.17 -2.53 7.22
N HIS A 199 6.72 -3.55 6.53
CA HIS A 199 5.44 -3.52 5.83
C HIS A 199 4.85 -4.91 5.63
N THR A 200 3.54 -4.97 5.44
CA THR A 200 2.86 -6.15 4.90
C THR A 200 3.12 -6.26 3.40
N LEU A 201 3.05 -7.48 2.87
CA LEU A 201 3.17 -7.74 1.43
C LEU A 201 1.80 -8.15 0.88
N GLN A 202 1.39 -7.48 -0.19
CA GLN A 202 0.12 -7.72 -0.84
C GLN A 202 0.26 -7.61 -2.35
N THR A 203 -0.38 -8.51 -3.05
CA THR A 203 -0.60 -8.41 -4.49
C THR A 203 -2.08 -8.63 -4.76
N ALA A 204 -2.69 -7.75 -5.52
CA ALA A 204 -4.12 -7.78 -5.81
C ALA A 204 -4.37 -7.84 -7.32
N VAL A 205 -5.48 -8.44 -7.72
CA VAL A 205 -5.96 -8.44 -9.11
C VAL A 205 -7.37 -7.88 -9.14
N ILE A 206 -7.56 -6.88 -9.98
CA ILE A 206 -8.78 -6.13 -10.21
C ILE A 206 -9.31 -6.52 -11.59
N ASP A 207 -10.59 -6.76 -11.72
CA ASP A 207 -11.20 -7.11 -12.99
C ASP A 207 -11.51 -5.88 -13.87
N ARG A 208 -12.08 -6.14 -15.04
CA ARG A 208 -12.40 -5.12 -16.05
C ARG A 208 -13.46 -4.10 -15.57
N ASP A 209 -14.25 -4.46 -14.57
CA ASP A 209 -15.28 -3.60 -13.97
C ASP A 209 -14.72 -2.75 -12.82
N GLY A 210 -13.43 -2.91 -12.48
CA GLY A 210 -12.78 -2.22 -11.37
C GLY A 210 -13.07 -2.84 -10.01
N ARG A 211 -13.45 -4.14 -9.96
CA ARG A 211 -13.71 -4.87 -8.73
C ARG A 211 -12.51 -5.73 -8.33
N LEU A 212 -12.21 -5.76 -7.06
CA LEU A 212 -11.18 -6.67 -6.53
C LEU A 212 -11.62 -8.12 -6.74
N ARG A 213 -10.83 -8.91 -7.46
CA ARG A 213 -11.09 -10.33 -7.69
C ARG A 213 -10.33 -11.23 -6.75
N ALA A 214 -9.10 -10.87 -6.48
CA ALA A 214 -8.26 -11.63 -5.58
C ALA A 214 -7.20 -10.75 -4.94
N SER A 215 -6.80 -11.15 -3.73
CA SER A 215 -5.73 -10.56 -2.97
C SER A 215 -4.87 -11.67 -2.39
N VAL A 216 -3.57 -11.59 -2.59
CA VAL A 216 -2.59 -12.58 -2.14
C VAL A 216 -1.63 -11.93 -1.18
N GLU A 217 -1.65 -12.39 0.06
CA GLU A 217 -0.78 -11.87 1.13
C GLU A 217 0.56 -12.59 1.16
N GLY A 218 1.58 -11.84 1.61
CA GLY A 218 2.90 -12.37 1.87
C GLY A 218 3.72 -12.62 0.62
N ARG A 219 4.80 -13.38 0.80
CA ARG A 219 5.80 -13.68 -0.24
C ARG A 219 5.80 -15.13 -0.70
N GLY A 220 4.86 -15.94 -0.21
CA GLY A 220 4.84 -17.38 -0.43
C GLY A 220 4.42 -17.81 -1.84
N TYR A 221 3.89 -16.90 -2.65
CA TYR A 221 3.44 -17.21 -4.00
C TYR A 221 4.58 -17.08 -5.04
N THR A 222 4.44 -17.83 -6.11
CA THR A 222 5.36 -17.80 -7.25
C THR A 222 4.84 -16.90 -8.37
N ALA A 223 5.73 -16.46 -9.24
CA ALA A 223 5.36 -15.73 -10.45
C ALA A 223 4.32 -16.48 -11.30
N ARG A 224 4.44 -17.81 -11.37
CA ARG A 224 3.47 -18.66 -12.09
C ARG A 224 2.08 -18.56 -11.48
N GLN A 225 1.95 -18.65 -10.16
CA GLN A 225 0.65 -18.57 -9.48
C GLN A 225 -0.04 -17.22 -9.72
N ILE A 226 0.70 -16.10 -9.67
CA ILE A 226 0.15 -14.79 -10.01
C ILE A 226 -0.23 -14.71 -11.49
N ALA A 227 0.59 -15.25 -12.38
CA ALA A 227 0.30 -15.28 -13.81
C ALA A 227 -0.94 -16.15 -14.13
N ASP A 228 -1.09 -17.30 -13.46
CA ASP A 228 -2.27 -18.17 -13.62
C ASP A 228 -3.54 -17.46 -13.10
N LEU A 229 -3.46 -16.76 -11.98
CA LEU A 229 -4.56 -15.96 -11.45
C LEU A 229 -4.96 -14.82 -12.41
N VAL A 230 -3.99 -14.07 -12.93
CA VAL A 230 -4.24 -13.03 -13.94
C VAL A 230 -4.88 -13.65 -15.19
N GLY A 231 -4.35 -14.77 -15.66
CA GLY A 231 -4.88 -15.49 -16.83
C GLY A 231 -6.34 -15.92 -16.65
N SER A 232 -6.71 -16.42 -15.48
CA SER A 232 -8.09 -16.85 -15.19
C SER A 232 -9.10 -15.68 -15.17
N ILE A 233 -8.63 -14.45 -14.95
CA ILE A 233 -9.48 -13.26 -14.98
C ILE A 233 -9.48 -12.62 -16.36
N LEU A 234 -8.38 -12.73 -17.11
CA LEU A 234 -8.31 -12.27 -18.49
C LEU A 234 -9.22 -13.08 -19.41
N ASP A 235 -9.25 -14.39 -19.22
CA ASP A 235 -10.00 -15.35 -20.04
C ASP A 235 -10.88 -16.24 -19.14
N PRO A 236 -11.98 -15.68 -18.59
CA PRO A 236 -12.91 -16.46 -17.77
C PRO A 236 -13.53 -17.57 -18.60
N SER A 237 -13.47 -18.80 -18.09
CA SER A 237 -14.04 -20.01 -18.71
C SER A 237 -15.57 -19.95 -18.75
#